data_7a69be2bfa3fc90ad8f257c5dd8d23dd
#
_entry.id   7a69be2bfa3fc90ad8f257c5dd8d23dd
#
_cell.length_a   1.000
_cell.length_b   1.000
_cell.length_c   1.000
_cell.angle_alpha   90.00
_cell.angle_beta   90.00
_cell.angle_gamma   90.00
#
_symmetry.space_group_name_H-M   'P 1'
#
loop_
_entity.id
_entity.type
_entity.pdbx_description
1 polymer ?
#
loop_
_entity_poly.entity_id
_entity_poly.type
_entity_poly.pdbx_seq_one_letter_code
_entity_poly.pdbx_strand_id
1 'polypeptide(L)'
;FFVENKCPIPTIKKKFKYIDGLVNATFGSTSDKLSQLTAEKFNKANQINLTGSFLLMRGVANKMKKGGSIVMFASMYGLVSPKMEMYPKNINPNPIEYGAGKAGLNQMVKYFSSYYGKNNIRINAIVPGPFPNITKAANNNKKFLSNLKNSTMLKRFGKPIETAKPTIFLLSDASSYMTGHSLIVDGGWTAW
;
A
#
# COMPACT_ATOMS: atom_id res chain seq x y z
N PHE A 1 3.93 15.13 6.91
CA PHE A 1 5.37 14.90 7.11
C PHE A 1 6.19 15.03 5.82
N PHE A 2 5.60 15.01 4.62
CA PHE A 2 6.31 15.10 3.35
C PHE A 2 5.98 16.38 2.55
N VAL A 3 5.25 17.34 3.13
CA VAL A 3 4.74 18.52 2.42
C VAL A 3 5.80 19.62 2.25
N GLU A 4 6.90 19.57 2.99
CA GLU A 4 7.92 20.63 3.03
C GLU A 4 9.35 20.16 2.72
N ASN A 5 9.57 19.27 1.75
CA ASN A 5 10.94 18.80 1.39
C ASN A 5 11.79 18.22 2.55
N LYS A 6 11.22 17.95 3.71
CA LYS A 6 11.91 17.37 4.86
C LYS A 6 11.77 15.85 4.86
N CYS A 7 12.53 15.20 3.98
CA CYS A 7 12.66 13.75 4.02
C CYS A 7 13.45 13.35 5.30
N PRO A 8 12.97 12.39 6.12
CA PRO A 8 13.68 11.96 7.34
C PRO A 8 15.00 11.22 7.06
N ILE A 9 15.31 10.92 5.80
CA ILE A 9 16.52 10.22 5.37
C ILE A 9 17.82 10.84 5.89
N PRO A 10 18.01 12.18 5.94
CA PRO A 10 19.22 12.76 6.51
C PRO A 10 19.45 12.40 7.99
N THR A 11 18.36 12.36 8.78
CA THR A 11 18.41 12.00 10.21
C THR A 11 18.74 10.53 10.41
N ILE A 12 18.16 9.64 9.60
CA ILE A 12 18.44 8.20 9.63
C ILE A 12 19.91 7.96 9.27
N LYS A 13 20.45 8.65 8.26
CA LYS A 13 21.84 8.50 7.83
C LYS A 13 22.86 8.94 8.87
N LYS A 14 22.53 9.90 9.73
CA LYS A 14 23.40 10.29 10.85
C LYS A 14 23.58 9.16 11.88
N LYS A 15 22.56 8.29 12.02
CA LYS A 15 22.52 7.22 13.02
C LYS A 15 23.00 5.87 12.47
N PHE A 16 22.75 5.59 11.19
CA PHE A 16 23.04 4.30 10.56
C PHE A 16 23.94 4.48 9.33
N LYS A 17 24.95 3.61 9.20
CA LYS A 17 25.91 3.65 8.09
C LYS A 17 25.27 3.27 6.75
N TYR A 18 24.31 2.35 6.76
CA TYR A 18 23.64 1.80 5.57
C TYR A 18 22.13 1.73 5.78
N ILE A 19 21.40 1.73 4.69
CA ILE A 19 19.97 1.39 4.62
C ILE A 19 19.88 0.18 3.69
N ASP A 20 19.42 -0.95 4.20
CA ASP A 20 19.32 -2.20 3.46
C ASP A 20 17.86 -2.55 3.14
N GLY A 21 16.91 -1.95 3.86
CA GLY A 21 15.49 -2.21 3.69
C GLY A 21 14.62 -0.97 3.93
N LEU A 22 13.47 -0.93 3.22
CA LEU A 22 12.40 0.03 3.46
C LEU A 22 11.06 -0.71 3.43
N VAL A 23 10.22 -0.43 4.41
CA VAL A 23 8.78 -0.75 4.34
C VAL A 23 7.98 0.53 4.44
N ASN A 24 7.10 0.77 3.47
CA ASN A 24 6.17 1.90 3.50
C ASN A 24 4.72 1.40 3.51
N ALA A 25 4.04 1.55 4.65
CA ALA A 25 2.63 1.23 4.85
C ALA A 25 1.75 2.48 5.05
N THR A 26 2.20 3.65 4.61
CA THR A 26 1.42 4.89 4.71
C THR A 26 0.31 4.96 3.67
N PHE A 27 -0.76 5.67 3.98
CA PHE A 27 -1.83 5.97 3.03
C PHE A 27 -2.56 7.26 3.40
N GLY A 28 -3.20 7.88 2.40
CA GLY A 28 -4.16 8.97 2.54
C GLY A 28 -5.50 8.57 1.93
N SER A 29 -6.58 8.97 2.58
CA SER A 29 -7.95 8.76 2.11
C SER A 29 -8.86 9.81 2.73
N THR A 30 -9.88 10.27 2.00
CA THR A 30 -10.85 11.26 2.47
C THR A 30 -12.05 10.61 3.14
N SER A 31 -12.42 9.41 2.76
CA SER A 31 -13.69 8.73 3.09
C SER A 31 -14.93 9.45 2.53
N ASP A 32 -14.77 10.37 1.56
CA ASP A 32 -15.86 11.10 0.93
C ASP A 32 -16.64 10.22 -0.05
N LYS A 33 -17.91 10.60 -0.29
CA LYS A 33 -18.68 10.08 -1.42
C LYS A 33 -18.13 10.64 -2.73
N LEU A 34 -18.22 9.87 -3.81
CA LEU A 34 -17.77 10.31 -5.14
C LEU A 34 -18.38 11.66 -5.55
N SER A 35 -19.68 11.89 -5.26
CA SER A 35 -20.39 13.14 -5.59
C SER A 35 -19.95 14.37 -4.75
N GLN A 36 -19.18 14.16 -3.68
CA GLN A 36 -18.75 15.22 -2.76
C GLN A 36 -17.23 15.41 -2.76
N LEU A 37 -16.52 14.55 -3.46
CA LEU A 37 -15.06 14.60 -3.53
C LEU A 37 -14.61 15.78 -4.41
N THR A 38 -13.91 16.74 -3.81
CA THR A 38 -13.34 17.86 -4.54
C THR A 38 -11.97 17.53 -5.11
N ALA A 39 -11.54 18.26 -6.15
CA ALA A 39 -10.20 18.13 -6.71
C ALA A 39 -9.09 18.37 -5.66
N GLU A 40 -9.30 19.33 -4.75
CA GLU A 40 -8.36 19.61 -3.66
C GLU A 40 -8.18 18.39 -2.75
N LYS A 41 -9.27 17.78 -2.30
CA LYS A 41 -9.24 16.59 -1.44
C LYS A 41 -8.63 15.39 -2.16
N PHE A 42 -8.99 15.18 -3.44
CA PHE A 42 -8.38 14.16 -4.29
C PHE A 42 -6.86 14.34 -4.36
N ASN A 43 -6.40 15.55 -4.66
CA ASN A 43 -4.98 15.88 -4.76
C ASN A 43 -4.25 15.71 -3.43
N LYS A 44 -4.86 16.15 -2.31
CA LYS A 44 -4.28 16.01 -0.96
C LYS A 44 -4.07 14.54 -0.58
N ALA A 45 -5.03 13.66 -0.85
CA ALA A 45 -4.87 12.23 -0.62
C ALA A 45 -3.76 11.62 -1.48
N ASN A 46 -3.71 11.99 -2.77
CA ASN A 46 -2.70 11.50 -3.70
C ASN A 46 -1.32 12.14 -3.51
N GLN A 47 -1.23 13.29 -2.87
CA GLN A 47 0.05 13.82 -2.40
C GLN A 47 0.73 12.88 -1.40
N ILE A 48 -0.05 12.21 -0.54
CA ILE A 48 0.47 11.17 0.37
C ILE A 48 0.71 9.86 -0.39
N ASN A 49 -0.29 9.39 -1.14
CA ASN A 49 -0.26 8.06 -1.77
C ASN A 49 0.77 7.97 -2.89
N LEU A 50 0.91 9.01 -3.72
CA LEU A 50 1.78 9.03 -4.89
C LEU A 50 3.04 9.86 -4.65
N THR A 51 2.91 11.17 -4.44
CA THR A 51 4.08 12.06 -4.36
C THR A 51 4.99 11.69 -3.18
N GLY A 52 4.41 11.48 -2.00
CA GLY A 52 5.18 11.07 -0.81
C GLY A 52 5.86 9.72 -0.99
N SER A 53 5.16 8.75 -1.56
CA SER A 53 5.72 7.42 -1.87
C SER A 53 6.83 7.50 -2.91
N PHE A 54 6.66 8.29 -3.97
CA PHE A 54 7.68 8.55 -4.98
C PHE A 54 8.96 9.14 -4.36
N LEU A 55 8.81 10.21 -3.56
CA LEU A 55 9.96 10.87 -2.92
C LEU A 55 10.68 9.94 -1.95
N LEU A 56 9.93 9.15 -1.18
CA LEU A 56 10.49 8.19 -0.23
C LEU A 56 11.27 7.09 -0.94
N MET A 57 10.66 6.42 -1.93
CA MET A 57 11.33 5.37 -2.70
C MET A 57 12.61 5.88 -3.35
N ARG A 58 12.55 7.01 -4.06
CA ARG A 58 13.69 7.63 -4.72
C ARG A 58 14.78 7.99 -3.73
N GLY A 59 14.40 8.64 -2.63
CA GLY A 59 15.34 9.10 -1.61
C GLY A 59 16.07 7.94 -0.92
N VAL A 60 15.35 6.85 -0.61
CA VAL A 60 15.94 5.66 0.02
C VAL A 60 16.78 4.88 -0.98
N ALA A 61 16.27 4.58 -2.17
CA ALA A 61 17.00 3.83 -3.19
C ALA A 61 18.35 4.49 -3.53
N ASN A 62 18.41 5.83 -3.63
CA ASN A 62 19.65 6.57 -3.85
C ASN A 62 20.67 6.42 -2.69
N LYS A 63 20.26 5.93 -1.52
CA LYS A 63 21.13 5.70 -0.35
C LYS A 63 21.48 4.24 -0.14
N MET A 64 20.84 3.31 -0.82
CA MET A 64 21.14 1.87 -0.79
C MET A 64 22.38 1.56 -1.65
N LYS A 65 23.58 1.88 -1.15
CA LYS A 65 24.83 1.75 -1.91
C LYS A 65 25.30 0.32 -2.13
N LYS A 66 24.79 -0.64 -1.36
CA LYS A 66 25.14 -2.06 -1.44
C LYS A 66 24.00 -2.93 -1.97
N GLY A 67 23.01 -2.32 -2.61
CA GLY A 67 21.74 -2.98 -2.92
C GLY A 67 20.77 -2.94 -1.73
N GLY A 68 19.66 -3.65 -1.83
CA GLY A 68 18.65 -3.70 -0.77
C GLY A 68 17.26 -4.08 -1.26
N SER A 69 16.29 -3.99 -0.37
CA SER A 69 14.89 -4.31 -0.70
C SER A 69 13.90 -3.24 -0.19
N ILE A 70 12.99 -2.84 -1.07
CA ILE A 70 11.91 -1.88 -0.77
C ILE A 70 10.57 -2.61 -0.91
N VAL A 71 9.74 -2.52 0.13
CA VAL A 71 8.39 -3.09 0.14
C VAL A 71 7.37 -1.99 0.38
N MET A 72 6.46 -1.81 -0.60
CA MET A 72 5.39 -0.82 -0.56
C MET A 72 4.05 -1.50 -0.27
N PHE A 73 3.21 -0.89 0.58
CA PHE A 73 1.86 -1.39 0.82
C PHE A 73 0.88 -0.73 -0.15
N ALA A 74 0.50 -1.46 -1.19
CA ALA A 74 -0.57 -1.10 -2.11
C ALA A 74 -1.95 -1.47 -1.52
N SER A 75 -2.88 -1.98 -2.30
CA SER A 75 -4.20 -2.43 -1.87
C SER A 75 -4.85 -3.25 -2.98
N MET A 76 -5.76 -4.17 -2.62
CA MET A 76 -6.66 -4.81 -3.57
C MET A 76 -7.45 -3.79 -4.40
N TYR A 77 -7.80 -2.63 -3.82
CA TYR A 77 -8.47 -1.53 -4.54
C TYR A 77 -7.56 -0.74 -5.49
N GLY A 78 -6.30 -1.06 -5.57
CA GLY A 78 -5.42 -0.67 -6.67
C GLY A 78 -5.41 -1.65 -7.84
N LEU A 79 -6.12 -2.78 -7.73
CA LEU A 79 -6.27 -3.81 -8.76
C LEU A 79 -7.71 -3.94 -9.24
N VAL A 80 -8.67 -3.85 -8.31
CA VAL A 80 -10.11 -4.01 -8.58
C VAL A 80 -10.91 -2.88 -7.95
N SER A 81 -12.11 -2.64 -8.47
CA SER A 81 -13.06 -1.68 -7.91
C SER A 81 -13.70 -2.22 -6.62
N PRO A 82 -14.11 -1.35 -5.69
CA PRO A 82 -15.04 -1.73 -4.64
C PRO A 82 -16.36 -2.29 -5.22
N LYS A 83 -16.86 -3.37 -4.64
CA LYS A 83 -18.20 -3.90 -4.96
C LYS A 83 -19.24 -3.02 -4.27
N MET A 84 -19.90 -2.12 -5.01
CA MET A 84 -20.77 -1.07 -4.47
C MET A 84 -21.94 -1.63 -3.66
N GLU A 85 -22.53 -2.74 -4.10
CA GLU A 85 -23.62 -3.45 -3.44
C GLU A 85 -23.27 -4.02 -2.06
N MET A 86 -21.99 -4.14 -1.76
CA MET A 86 -21.50 -4.64 -0.47
C MET A 86 -21.67 -3.62 0.65
N TYR A 87 -21.75 -2.33 0.31
CA TYR A 87 -21.79 -1.23 1.27
C TYR A 87 -23.23 -0.91 1.69
N PRO A 88 -23.58 -0.99 2.99
CA PRO A 88 -24.86 -0.50 3.49
C PRO A 88 -25.01 1.01 3.23
N LYS A 89 -26.27 1.49 3.16
CA LYS A 89 -26.58 2.90 2.84
C LYS A 89 -25.86 3.94 3.72
N ASN A 90 -25.52 3.56 4.95
CA ASN A 90 -24.83 4.44 5.92
C ASN A 90 -23.30 4.31 5.91
N ILE A 91 -22.73 3.54 4.99
CA ILE A 91 -21.27 3.40 4.84
C ILE A 91 -20.88 3.78 3.40
N ASN A 92 -19.99 4.74 3.28
CA ASN A 92 -19.46 5.11 1.98
C ASN A 92 -18.54 4.00 1.44
N PRO A 93 -18.61 3.69 0.13
CA PRO A 93 -17.61 2.84 -0.50
C PRO A 93 -16.20 3.38 -0.33
N ASN A 94 -15.21 2.51 -0.45
CA ASN A 94 -13.82 2.94 -0.46
C ASN A 94 -13.62 3.99 -1.57
N PRO A 95 -13.09 5.19 -1.27
CA PRO A 95 -13.13 6.32 -2.19
C PRO A 95 -12.16 6.16 -3.35
N ILE A 96 -12.51 6.81 -4.48
CA ILE A 96 -11.79 6.68 -5.76
C ILE A 96 -10.32 7.13 -5.67
N GLU A 97 -10.04 8.20 -4.92
CA GLU A 97 -8.67 8.74 -4.79
C GLU A 97 -7.72 7.76 -4.10
N TYR A 98 -8.26 6.91 -3.22
CA TYR A 98 -7.49 5.85 -2.60
C TYR A 98 -7.14 4.75 -3.61
N GLY A 99 -8.14 4.25 -4.34
CA GLY A 99 -7.94 3.23 -5.37
C GLY A 99 -6.98 3.70 -6.47
N ALA A 100 -7.19 4.92 -6.99
CA ALA A 100 -6.31 5.53 -7.97
C ALA A 100 -4.86 5.67 -7.46
N GLY A 101 -4.69 6.14 -6.22
CA GLY A 101 -3.38 6.25 -5.59
C GLY A 101 -2.69 4.90 -5.43
N LYS A 102 -3.42 3.86 -5.04
CA LYS A 102 -2.86 2.50 -4.87
C LYS A 102 -2.56 1.82 -6.21
N ALA A 103 -3.34 2.09 -7.26
CA ALA A 103 -3.03 1.66 -8.63
C ALA A 103 -1.75 2.33 -9.16
N GLY A 104 -1.63 3.65 -8.98
CA GLY A 104 -0.42 4.39 -9.32
C GLY A 104 0.81 3.91 -8.55
N LEU A 105 0.65 3.51 -7.27
CA LEU A 105 1.73 2.92 -6.48
C LEU A 105 2.21 1.58 -7.06
N ASN A 106 1.30 0.70 -7.51
CA ASN A 106 1.67 -0.54 -8.20
C ASN A 106 2.48 -0.26 -9.47
N GLN A 107 2.12 0.77 -10.24
CA GLN A 107 2.88 1.16 -11.43
C GLN A 107 4.24 1.77 -11.08
N MET A 108 4.32 2.59 -10.02
CA MET A 108 5.60 3.11 -9.54
C MET A 108 6.54 1.98 -9.10
N VAL A 109 6.05 0.95 -8.44
CA VAL A 109 6.86 -0.23 -8.06
C VAL A 109 7.52 -0.85 -9.29
N LYS A 110 6.80 -1.05 -10.39
CA LYS A 110 7.35 -1.59 -11.64
C LYS A 110 8.42 -0.67 -12.24
N TYR A 111 8.12 0.63 -12.33
CA TYR A 111 9.04 1.60 -12.89
C TYR A 111 10.35 1.69 -12.10
N PHE A 112 10.24 1.81 -10.77
CA PHE A 112 11.40 1.88 -9.89
C PHE A 112 12.22 0.60 -9.90
N SER A 113 11.58 -0.56 -10.00
CA SER A 113 12.26 -1.86 -10.13
C SER A 113 13.10 -1.92 -11.39
N SER A 114 12.56 -1.47 -12.51
CA SER A 114 13.30 -1.38 -13.79
C SER A 114 14.49 -0.43 -13.69
N TYR A 115 14.29 0.73 -13.05
CA TYR A 115 15.33 1.76 -12.95
C TYR A 115 16.47 1.37 -12.00
N TYR A 116 16.17 0.78 -10.84
CA TYR A 116 17.13 0.49 -9.78
C TYR A 116 17.62 -0.98 -9.76
N GLY A 117 17.08 -1.86 -10.60
CA GLY A 117 17.48 -3.27 -10.64
C GLY A 117 18.98 -3.48 -10.91
N LYS A 118 19.58 -2.68 -11.79
CA LYS A 118 21.03 -2.68 -12.06
C LYS A 118 21.90 -2.33 -10.84
N ASN A 119 21.29 -1.73 -9.80
CA ASN A 119 21.94 -1.39 -8.53
C ASN A 119 21.72 -2.48 -7.47
N ASN A 120 21.18 -3.65 -7.84
CA ASN A 120 20.82 -4.74 -6.95
C ASN A 120 19.78 -4.31 -5.87
N ILE A 121 18.85 -3.40 -6.23
CA ILE A 121 17.76 -2.96 -5.37
C ILE A 121 16.47 -3.59 -5.88
N ARG A 122 15.87 -4.45 -5.08
CA ARG A 122 14.57 -5.06 -5.36
C ARG A 122 13.45 -4.20 -4.80
N ILE A 123 12.39 -4.01 -5.59
CA ILE A 123 11.26 -3.17 -5.18
C ILE A 123 9.97 -3.91 -5.50
N ASN A 124 9.20 -4.22 -4.46
CA ASN A 124 7.97 -5.00 -4.59
C ASN A 124 6.82 -4.34 -3.80
N ALA A 125 5.60 -4.75 -4.05
CA ALA A 125 4.43 -4.36 -3.27
C ALA A 125 3.81 -5.55 -2.56
N ILE A 126 3.26 -5.31 -1.37
CA ILE A 126 2.22 -6.14 -0.75
C ILE A 126 0.88 -5.52 -1.15
N VAL A 127 -0.06 -6.35 -1.55
CA VAL A 127 -1.43 -5.96 -1.92
C VAL A 127 -2.40 -6.62 -0.93
N PRO A 128 -2.70 -5.96 0.21
CA PRO A 128 -3.60 -6.51 1.20
C PRO A 128 -5.06 -6.50 0.71
N GLY A 129 -5.81 -7.51 1.11
CA GLY A 129 -7.27 -7.56 1.05
C GLY A 129 -7.93 -6.89 2.26
N PRO A 130 -9.04 -7.45 2.78
CA PRO A 130 -9.74 -6.87 3.90
C PRO A 130 -9.06 -7.18 5.25
N PHE A 131 -8.42 -6.15 5.82
CA PHE A 131 -7.85 -6.13 7.17
C PHE A 131 -8.51 -4.99 7.98
N PRO A 132 -9.81 -5.07 8.30
CA PRO A 132 -10.52 -3.99 8.96
C PRO A 132 -10.01 -3.78 10.39
N ASN A 133 -9.86 -2.51 10.77
CA ASN A 133 -9.67 -2.18 12.18
C ASN A 133 -11.04 -2.24 12.88
N ILE A 134 -11.34 -3.39 13.48
CA ILE A 134 -12.64 -3.66 14.12
C ILE A 134 -12.90 -2.83 15.38
N THR A 135 -11.90 -2.12 15.91
CA THR A 135 -12.07 -1.26 17.09
C THR A 135 -12.62 0.12 16.74
N LYS A 136 -12.62 0.53 15.45
CA LYS A 136 -13.19 1.81 15.03
C LYS A 136 -14.70 1.70 14.85
N ALA A 137 -15.45 2.69 15.37
CA ALA A 137 -16.92 2.73 15.32
C ALA A 137 -17.52 2.56 13.91
N ALA A 138 -16.87 3.11 12.87
CA ALA A 138 -17.28 2.93 11.48
C ALA A 138 -17.24 1.46 11.02
N ASN A 139 -16.47 0.60 11.68
CA ASN A 139 -16.33 -0.82 11.36
C ASN A 139 -17.23 -1.73 12.23
N ASN A 140 -18.11 -1.18 13.07
CA ASN A 140 -19.02 -1.97 13.90
C ASN A 140 -20.31 -2.40 13.16
N ASN A 141 -20.46 -2.06 11.88
CA ASN A 141 -21.62 -2.51 11.11
C ASN A 141 -21.49 -4.01 10.79
N LYS A 142 -22.25 -4.83 11.53
CA LYS A 142 -22.22 -6.31 11.39
C LYS A 142 -22.50 -6.78 9.96
N LYS A 143 -23.44 -6.12 9.26
CA LYS A 143 -23.79 -6.45 7.88
C LYS A 143 -22.61 -6.17 6.94
N PHE A 144 -21.97 -5.02 7.07
CA PHE A 144 -20.78 -4.68 6.27
C PHE A 144 -19.63 -5.66 6.54
N LEU A 145 -19.35 -5.96 7.80
CA LEU A 145 -18.29 -6.93 8.15
C LEU A 145 -18.60 -8.34 7.61
N SER A 146 -19.86 -8.75 7.65
CA SER A 146 -20.31 -10.01 7.06
C SER A 146 -20.10 -10.02 5.53
N ASN A 147 -20.51 -8.94 4.85
CA ASN A 147 -20.31 -8.80 3.41
C ASN A 147 -18.81 -8.85 3.03
N LEU A 148 -17.95 -8.16 3.80
CA LEU A 148 -16.50 -8.21 3.60
C LEU A 148 -15.95 -9.63 3.73
N LYS A 149 -16.35 -10.37 4.79
CA LYS A 149 -15.91 -11.77 4.96
C LYS A 149 -16.37 -12.65 3.80
N ASN A 150 -17.64 -12.53 3.43
CA ASN A 150 -18.24 -13.38 2.39
C ASN A 150 -17.65 -13.10 1.00
N SER A 151 -17.07 -11.93 0.79
CA SER A 151 -16.39 -11.56 -0.46
C SER A 151 -14.97 -12.09 -0.55
N THR A 152 -14.40 -12.69 0.50
CA THR A 152 -13.15 -13.46 0.40
C THR A 152 -13.45 -14.95 0.19
N MET A 153 -12.60 -15.66 -0.55
CA MET A 153 -12.70 -17.12 -0.67
C MET A 153 -12.49 -17.81 0.69
N LEU A 154 -11.59 -17.29 1.52
CA LEU A 154 -11.30 -17.84 2.85
C LEU A 154 -12.37 -17.51 3.91
N LYS A 155 -13.41 -16.74 3.58
CA LYS A 155 -14.55 -16.36 4.44
C LYS A 155 -14.15 -15.77 5.80
N ARG A 156 -13.01 -15.10 5.86
CA ARG A 156 -12.48 -14.42 7.06
C ARG A 156 -11.68 -13.17 6.71
N PHE A 157 -11.41 -12.34 7.70
CA PHE A 157 -10.45 -11.25 7.58
C PHE A 157 -9.01 -11.77 7.67
N GLY A 158 -8.11 -11.01 7.06
CA GLY A 158 -6.69 -11.19 7.28
C GLY A 158 -6.27 -10.79 8.69
N LYS A 159 -5.28 -11.48 9.24
CA LYS A 159 -4.60 -11.11 10.49
C LYS A 159 -3.34 -10.32 10.18
N PRO A 160 -2.93 -9.31 10.96
CA PRO A 160 -1.74 -8.49 10.68
C PRO A 160 -0.48 -9.30 10.37
N ILE A 161 -0.27 -10.41 11.04
CA ILE A 161 0.86 -11.31 10.81
C ILE A 161 0.87 -11.90 9.39
N GLU A 162 -0.31 -11.98 8.72
CA GLU A 162 -0.42 -12.54 7.37
C GLU A 162 0.04 -11.56 6.28
N THR A 163 0.20 -10.28 6.60
CA THR A 163 0.92 -9.32 5.75
C THR A 163 2.38 -9.14 6.19
N ALA A 164 2.67 -9.28 7.48
CA ALA A 164 4.02 -9.13 8.01
C ALA A 164 4.97 -10.23 7.50
N LYS A 165 4.55 -11.49 7.49
CA LYS A 165 5.37 -12.61 6.99
C LYS A 165 5.78 -12.45 5.52
N PRO A 166 4.86 -12.18 4.57
CA PRO A 166 5.24 -11.89 3.18
C PRO A 166 6.13 -10.64 3.04
N THR A 167 5.95 -9.64 3.91
CA THR A 167 6.83 -8.47 3.93
C THR A 167 8.26 -8.86 4.29
N ILE A 168 8.45 -9.68 5.33
CA ILE A 168 9.76 -10.21 5.72
C ILE A 168 10.36 -11.06 4.59
N PHE A 169 9.56 -11.91 3.95
CA PHE A 169 9.99 -12.68 2.78
C PHE A 169 10.50 -11.77 1.66
N LEU A 170 9.76 -10.71 1.30
CA LEU A 170 10.19 -9.75 0.26
C LEU A 170 11.43 -8.94 0.65
N LEU A 171 11.68 -8.72 1.93
CA LEU A 171 12.90 -8.06 2.41
C LEU A 171 14.12 -8.98 2.43
N SER A 172 13.92 -10.29 2.56
CA SER A 172 14.98 -11.30 2.70
C SER A 172 15.52 -11.79 1.36
N ASP A 173 16.64 -12.52 1.40
CA ASP A 173 17.25 -13.18 0.24
C ASP A 173 16.40 -14.32 -0.33
N ALA A 174 15.41 -14.84 0.42
CA ALA A 174 14.46 -15.83 -0.09
C ALA A 174 13.66 -15.30 -1.30
N SER A 175 13.60 -13.99 -1.51
CA SER A 175 12.99 -13.32 -2.68
C SER A 175 14.02 -12.66 -3.59
N SER A 176 15.27 -13.16 -3.62
CA SER A 176 16.40 -12.53 -4.34
C SER A 176 16.15 -12.34 -5.85
N TYR A 177 15.28 -13.14 -6.46
CA TYR A 177 14.91 -13.02 -7.88
C TYR A 177 13.53 -12.39 -8.10
N MET A 178 12.98 -11.68 -7.09
CA MET A 178 11.68 -11.03 -7.16
C MET A 178 11.84 -9.51 -7.10
N THR A 179 11.45 -8.82 -8.19
CA THR A 179 11.36 -7.36 -8.24
C THR A 179 10.25 -6.93 -9.19
N GLY A 180 9.63 -5.77 -8.97
CA GLY A 180 8.51 -5.27 -9.76
C GLY A 180 7.18 -5.99 -9.51
N HIS A 181 7.12 -6.88 -8.52
CA HIS A 181 5.97 -7.73 -8.24
C HIS A 181 5.00 -7.10 -7.23
N SER A 182 3.71 -7.35 -7.44
CA SER A 182 2.64 -7.04 -6.51
C SER A 182 2.14 -8.35 -5.88
N LEU A 183 2.64 -8.66 -4.67
CA LEU A 183 2.29 -9.88 -3.95
C LEU A 183 0.94 -9.71 -3.26
N ILE A 184 -0.06 -10.41 -3.77
CA ILE A 184 -1.45 -10.33 -3.30
C ILE A 184 -1.62 -11.17 -2.04
N VAL A 185 -2.20 -10.56 -0.99
CA VAL A 185 -2.49 -11.17 0.31
C VAL A 185 -3.91 -10.78 0.72
N ASP A 186 -4.92 -11.34 0.10
CA ASP A 186 -6.29 -10.85 0.13
C ASP A 186 -7.38 -11.89 0.44
N GLY A 187 -6.97 -13.11 0.76
CA GLY A 187 -7.89 -14.22 1.04
C GLY A 187 -8.70 -14.67 -0.18
N GLY A 188 -8.17 -14.41 -1.40
CA GLY A 188 -8.80 -14.75 -2.66
C GLY A 188 -9.82 -13.70 -3.15
N TRP A 189 -9.82 -12.49 -2.60
CA TRP A 189 -10.75 -11.41 -3.00
C TRP A 189 -10.65 -11.06 -4.49
N THR A 190 -9.45 -10.97 -5.04
CA THR A 190 -9.22 -10.56 -6.43
C THR A 190 -9.14 -11.71 -7.43
N ALA A 191 -9.33 -12.95 -6.97
CA ALA A 191 -9.14 -14.14 -7.80
C ALA A 191 -10.44 -14.73 -8.38
N TRP A 192 -11.60 -14.06 -8.23
CA TRP A 192 -12.89 -14.45 -8.81
C TRP A 192 -13.66 -13.25 -9.36
#